data_84ccd08de513ec69673851b016028bb6
#
_entry.id   84ccd08de513ec69673851b016028bb6
#
_cell.length_a   1.000
_cell.length_b   1.000
_cell.length_c   1.000
_cell.angle_alpha   90.00
_cell.angle_beta   90.00
_cell.angle_gamma   90.00
#
_symmetry.space_group_name_H-M   'P 1'
#
loop_
_entity.id
_entity.type
_entity.pdbx_description
1 polymer ?
#
loop_
_entity_poly.entity_id
_entity_poly.type
_entity_poly.pdbx_seq_one_letter_code
_entity_poly.pdbx_strand_id
1 'polypeptide(L)'
;MKKAVSVGIASLLLAGSMTGCGQKNVQPGDVAGYDSGETYISMWVHTIEETPEGQAYKESVERFNETFNGTYFADVEFIPRNDSGGGYSDKINASVMSGDLPDVITVDGPNVAAYAANGIIQPLAELTEEERSAYLDSILDQGTYDDRLYALGAMESSVGLYYNKAILQEA
;
A
#
# COMPACT_ATOMS: atom_id res chain seq x y z
N MET A 1 -62.16 38.55 25.98
CA MET A 1 -62.02 37.64 24.83
C MET A 1 -60.68 37.95 24.14
N LYS A 2 -59.59 37.26 24.47
CA LYS A 2 -58.29 37.47 23.83
C LYS A 2 -57.96 36.17 23.06
N LYS A 3 -57.89 36.26 21.72
CA LYS A 3 -57.53 35.15 20.84
C LYS A 3 -56.01 35.03 20.82
N ALA A 4 -55.48 33.89 21.27
CA ALA A 4 -54.07 33.54 21.12
C ALA A 4 -53.85 32.99 19.68
N VAL A 5 -52.91 33.61 18.94
CA VAL A 5 -52.44 33.14 17.65
C VAL A 5 -51.18 32.29 17.90
N SER A 6 -51.28 30.99 17.62
CA SER A 6 -50.17 30.06 17.70
C SER A 6 -49.39 30.11 16.39
N VAL A 7 -48.17 30.61 16.44
CA VAL A 7 -47.23 30.57 15.30
C VAL A 7 -46.43 29.29 15.38
N GLY A 8 -46.75 28.35 14.51
CA GLY A 8 -45.99 27.13 14.34
C GLY A 8 -44.70 27.39 13.57
N ILE A 9 -43.54 27.24 14.22
CA ILE A 9 -42.23 27.25 13.59
C ILE A 9 -41.99 25.88 12.99
N ALA A 10 -42.11 25.75 11.67
CA ALA A 10 -41.72 24.58 10.95
C ALA A 10 -40.17 24.58 10.79
N SER A 11 -39.48 23.81 11.62
CA SER A 11 -38.06 23.60 11.46
C SER A 11 -37.79 22.67 10.27
N LEU A 12 -37.37 23.27 9.16
CA LEU A 12 -36.91 22.54 7.97
C LEU A 12 -35.51 22.03 8.24
N LEU A 13 -35.38 20.74 8.64
CA LEU A 13 -34.12 20.05 8.71
C LEU A 13 -33.61 19.78 7.27
N LEU A 14 -32.72 20.64 6.76
CA LEU A 14 -31.90 20.30 5.59
C LEU A 14 -30.94 19.19 6.01
N ALA A 15 -31.29 17.95 5.68
CA ALA A 15 -30.36 16.86 5.64
C ALA A 15 -29.42 17.10 4.44
N GLY A 16 -28.34 17.86 4.67
CA GLY A 16 -27.23 17.96 3.74
C GLY A 16 -26.56 16.60 3.63
N SER A 17 -26.84 15.86 2.56
CA SER A 17 -26.05 14.72 2.15
C SER A 17 -24.65 15.24 1.79
N MET A 18 -23.72 15.19 2.72
CA MET A 18 -22.30 15.27 2.43
C MET A 18 -21.92 14.01 1.64
N THR A 19 -22.03 14.10 0.31
CA THR A 19 -21.30 13.20 -0.58
C THR A 19 -19.83 13.60 -0.47
N GLY A 20 -19.16 13.16 0.62
CA GLY A 20 -17.72 13.06 0.66
C GLY A 20 -17.35 12.15 -0.51
N CYS A 21 -16.36 12.53 -1.32
CA CYS A 21 -15.63 11.61 -2.17
C CYS A 21 -14.91 10.61 -1.25
N GLY A 22 -15.66 9.68 -0.69
CA GLY A 22 -15.12 8.55 0.03
C GLY A 22 -14.53 7.64 -1.02
N GLN A 23 -13.22 7.47 -0.98
CA GLN A 23 -12.54 6.34 -1.56
C GLN A 23 -13.35 5.11 -1.12
N LYS A 24 -13.86 4.33 -2.07
CA LYS A 24 -14.54 3.08 -1.74
C LYS A 24 -13.47 2.17 -1.12
N ASN A 25 -13.51 1.97 0.18
CA ASN A 25 -12.86 0.80 0.76
C ASN A 25 -13.54 -0.41 0.11
N VAL A 26 -12.81 -1.08 -0.78
CA VAL A 26 -13.29 -2.31 -1.39
C VAL A 26 -13.51 -3.29 -0.24
N GLN A 27 -14.75 -3.70 -0.04
CA GLN A 27 -15.07 -4.73 0.94
C GLN A 27 -14.74 -6.08 0.31
N PRO A 28 -14.21 -7.04 1.07
CA PRO A 28 -13.90 -8.37 0.53
C PRO A 28 -15.02 -8.99 -0.29
N GLY A 29 -16.27 -8.81 0.13
CA GLY A 29 -17.45 -9.32 -0.58
C GLY A 29 -17.74 -8.70 -1.96
N ASP A 30 -17.06 -7.59 -2.31
CA ASP A 30 -17.18 -6.92 -3.62
C ASP A 30 -16.09 -7.36 -4.62
N VAL A 31 -15.15 -8.21 -4.18
CA VAL A 31 -14.00 -8.66 -4.98
C VAL A 31 -14.36 -9.92 -5.76
N ALA A 32 -14.17 -9.87 -7.08
CA ALA A 32 -14.43 -11.01 -7.95
C ALA A 32 -13.48 -12.17 -7.63
N GLY A 33 -14.04 -13.36 -7.43
CA GLY A 33 -13.28 -14.58 -7.16
C GLY A 33 -13.04 -14.87 -5.67
N TYR A 34 -13.33 -13.93 -4.76
CA TYR A 34 -13.22 -14.14 -3.31
C TYR A 34 -14.38 -15.02 -2.79
N ASP A 35 -14.04 -16.06 -2.02
CA ASP A 35 -14.99 -16.84 -1.23
C ASP A 35 -14.91 -16.43 0.24
N SER A 36 -16.06 -16.20 0.87
CA SER A 36 -16.14 -15.77 2.27
C SER A 36 -15.57 -16.78 3.30
N GLY A 37 -15.19 -17.96 2.84
CA GLY A 37 -14.48 -18.98 3.62
C GLY A 37 -12.96 -18.79 3.65
N GLU A 38 -12.41 -17.96 2.77
CA GLU A 38 -10.97 -17.68 2.67
C GLU A 38 -10.55 -16.51 3.56
N THR A 39 -9.27 -16.48 3.93
CA THR A 39 -8.66 -15.31 4.55
C THR A 39 -8.31 -14.29 3.46
N TYR A 40 -8.95 -13.13 3.49
CA TYR A 40 -8.68 -12.05 2.55
C TYR A 40 -7.40 -11.31 2.90
N ILE A 41 -6.55 -11.05 1.89
CA ILE A 41 -5.28 -10.31 1.99
C ILE A 41 -5.32 -9.14 1.01
N SER A 42 -5.27 -7.93 1.52
CA SER A 42 -5.21 -6.71 0.71
C SER A 42 -3.76 -6.29 0.46
N MET A 43 -3.45 -5.92 -0.79
CA MET A 43 -2.11 -5.48 -1.18
C MET A 43 -2.17 -4.16 -1.95
N TRP A 44 -1.28 -3.21 -1.62
CA TRP A 44 -1.09 -1.98 -2.40
C TRP A 44 0.28 -1.97 -3.06
N VAL A 45 0.30 -1.63 -4.36
CA VAL A 45 1.53 -1.47 -5.14
C VAL A 45 1.62 -0.09 -5.78
N HIS A 46 2.81 0.48 -5.82
CA HIS A 46 3.07 1.86 -6.26
C HIS A 46 3.28 1.99 -7.78
N THR A 47 2.57 1.23 -8.57
CA THR A 47 2.68 1.22 -10.03
C THR A 47 1.32 1.27 -10.70
N ILE A 48 1.32 1.27 -12.02
CA ILE A 48 0.13 1.21 -12.87
C ILE A 48 0.00 -0.22 -13.40
N GLU A 49 -1.20 -0.79 -13.41
CA GLU A 49 -1.46 -2.17 -13.82
C GLU A 49 -0.93 -2.50 -15.23
N GLU A 50 -1.02 -1.55 -16.16
CA GLU A 50 -0.63 -1.73 -17.56
C GLU A 50 0.90 -1.73 -17.79
N THR A 51 1.69 -1.42 -16.78
CA THR A 51 3.16 -1.48 -16.89
C THR A 51 3.66 -2.92 -16.78
N PRO A 52 4.87 -3.24 -17.31
CA PRO A 52 5.46 -4.56 -17.10
C PRO A 52 5.60 -4.95 -15.62
N GLU A 53 5.90 -3.96 -14.77
CA GLU A 53 5.95 -4.14 -13.32
C GLU A 53 4.57 -4.48 -12.75
N GLY A 54 3.53 -3.72 -13.14
CA GLY A 54 2.17 -3.96 -12.70
C GLY A 54 1.66 -5.33 -13.11
N GLN A 55 1.94 -5.75 -14.33
CA GLN A 55 1.59 -7.10 -14.81
C GLN A 55 2.31 -8.18 -14.01
N ALA A 56 3.58 -8.00 -13.63
CA ALA A 56 4.31 -8.95 -12.80
C ALA A 56 3.68 -9.10 -11.39
N TYR A 57 3.22 -8.01 -10.78
CA TYR A 57 2.48 -8.08 -9.52
C TYR A 57 1.14 -8.81 -9.69
N LYS A 58 0.38 -8.47 -10.73
CA LYS A 58 -0.89 -9.14 -11.04
C LYS A 58 -0.72 -10.65 -11.20
N GLU A 59 0.20 -11.08 -12.07
CA GLU A 59 0.50 -12.50 -12.28
C GLU A 59 0.97 -13.21 -11.01
N SER A 60 1.69 -12.49 -10.12
CA SER A 60 2.14 -13.05 -8.85
C SER A 60 0.98 -13.27 -7.89
N VAL A 61 0.03 -12.33 -7.83
CA VAL A 61 -1.20 -12.46 -7.02
C VAL A 61 -2.09 -13.55 -7.58
N GLU A 62 -2.26 -13.64 -8.90
CA GLU A 62 -3.02 -14.73 -9.53
C GLU A 62 -2.44 -16.11 -9.18
N ARG A 63 -1.11 -16.28 -9.29
CA ARG A 63 -0.43 -17.54 -8.87
C ARG A 63 -0.59 -17.83 -7.39
N PHE A 64 -0.56 -16.81 -6.54
CA PHE A 64 -0.81 -16.97 -5.11
C PHE A 64 -2.23 -17.51 -4.87
N ASN A 65 -3.23 -16.90 -5.48
CA ASN A 65 -4.62 -17.30 -5.35
C ASN A 65 -4.89 -18.72 -5.88
N GLU A 66 -4.23 -19.10 -6.99
CA GLU A 66 -4.28 -20.48 -7.49
C GLU A 66 -3.65 -21.48 -6.51
N THR A 67 -2.49 -21.13 -5.94
CA THR A 67 -1.72 -22.01 -5.05
C THR A 67 -2.43 -22.22 -3.71
N PHE A 68 -3.05 -21.18 -3.16
CA PHE A 68 -3.68 -21.17 -1.83
C PHE A 68 -5.20 -21.14 -1.88
N ASN A 69 -5.80 -21.47 -3.03
CA ASN A 69 -7.25 -21.53 -3.25
C ASN A 69 -7.96 -22.26 -2.10
N GLY A 70 -9.04 -21.66 -1.62
CA GLY A 70 -9.83 -22.18 -0.49
C GLY A 70 -9.24 -21.91 0.89
N THR A 71 -8.06 -21.26 0.97
CA THR A 71 -7.43 -20.90 2.26
C THR A 71 -7.18 -19.40 2.36
N TYR A 72 -6.55 -18.83 1.33
CA TYR A 72 -6.22 -17.41 1.25
C TYR A 72 -6.62 -16.85 -0.12
N PHE A 73 -7.05 -15.61 -0.12
CA PHE A 73 -7.30 -14.85 -1.34
C PHE A 73 -6.63 -13.48 -1.22
N ALA A 74 -5.72 -13.16 -2.12
CA ALA A 74 -5.07 -11.87 -2.20
C ALA A 74 -5.70 -11.00 -3.30
N ASP A 75 -5.85 -9.70 -3.01
CA ASP A 75 -6.27 -8.69 -3.97
C ASP A 75 -5.26 -7.55 -4.01
N VAL A 76 -4.98 -7.03 -5.20
CA VAL A 76 -3.98 -5.98 -5.41
C VAL A 76 -4.60 -4.70 -5.95
N GLU A 77 -4.36 -3.59 -5.25
CA GLU A 77 -4.71 -2.24 -5.71
C GLU A 77 -3.47 -1.53 -6.27
N PHE A 78 -3.58 -1.06 -7.51
CA PHE A 78 -2.53 -0.32 -8.21
C PHE A 78 -2.70 1.18 -7.94
N ILE A 79 -1.74 1.79 -7.25
CA ILE A 79 -1.76 3.18 -6.85
C ILE A 79 -0.54 3.87 -7.43
N PRO A 80 -0.68 4.58 -8.56
CA PRO A 80 0.46 5.22 -9.21
C PRO A 80 1.07 6.30 -8.33
N ARG A 81 2.38 6.50 -8.47
CA ARG A 81 3.03 7.72 -8.02
C ARG A 81 2.52 8.87 -8.89
N ASN A 82 2.16 9.99 -8.28
CA ASN A 82 1.88 11.21 -9.06
C ASN A 82 3.19 11.78 -9.63
N ASP A 83 3.08 12.78 -10.51
CA ASP A 83 4.24 13.44 -11.15
C ASP A 83 5.21 14.07 -10.13
N SER A 84 4.73 14.36 -8.90
CA SER A 84 5.54 14.83 -7.78
C SER A 84 6.12 13.69 -6.93
N GLY A 85 5.83 12.44 -7.24
CA GLY A 85 6.27 11.25 -6.47
C GLY A 85 5.47 10.98 -5.20
N GLY A 86 4.44 11.78 -4.88
CA GLY A 86 3.74 11.74 -3.59
C GLY A 86 2.51 10.82 -3.52
N GLY A 87 1.82 10.56 -4.62
CA GLY A 87 0.48 9.94 -4.60
C GLY A 87 0.36 8.68 -3.75
N TYR A 88 1.24 7.70 -3.95
CA TYR A 88 1.28 6.48 -3.15
C TYR A 88 1.64 6.75 -1.68
N SER A 89 2.70 7.53 -1.44
CA SER A 89 3.16 7.86 -0.09
C SER A 89 2.12 8.69 0.68
N ASP A 90 1.42 9.59 0.00
CA ASP A 90 0.35 10.39 0.60
C ASP A 90 -0.82 9.50 1.02
N LYS A 91 -1.18 8.50 0.20
CA LYS A 91 -2.21 7.52 0.56
C LYS A 91 -1.80 6.70 1.78
N ILE A 92 -0.56 6.19 1.83
CA ILE A 92 -0.06 5.48 3.02
C ILE A 92 -0.15 6.37 4.26
N ASN A 93 0.34 7.59 4.20
CA ASN A 93 0.30 8.51 5.34
C ASN A 93 -1.11 8.80 5.83
N ALA A 94 -2.07 9.01 4.91
CA ALA A 94 -3.46 9.19 5.26
C ALA A 94 -4.05 7.93 5.93
N SER A 95 -3.72 6.75 5.41
CA SER A 95 -4.21 5.47 5.92
C SER A 95 -3.59 5.08 7.27
N VAL A 96 -2.34 5.48 7.53
CA VAL A 96 -1.75 5.36 8.89
C VAL A 96 -2.57 6.15 9.91
N MET A 97 -3.04 7.35 9.54
CA MET A 97 -3.83 8.19 10.44
C MET A 97 -5.25 7.68 10.67
N SER A 98 -5.85 7.03 9.68
CA SER A 98 -7.20 6.46 9.77
C SER A 98 -7.24 5.03 10.30
N GLY A 99 -6.11 4.33 10.28
CA GLY A 99 -6.04 2.91 10.65
C GLY A 99 -6.47 1.95 9.52
N ASP A 100 -6.52 2.43 8.29
CA ASP A 100 -7.03 1.69 7.12
C ASP A 100 -5.88 1.24 6.18
N LEU A 101 -4.76 0.81 6.74
CA LEU A 101 -3.66 0.23 5.96
C LEU A 101 -4.04 -1.16 5.43
N PRO A 102 -3.59 -1.53 4.23
CA PRO A 102 -3.72 -2.88 3.73
C PRO A 102 -2.75 -3.84 4.46
N ASP A 103 -2.93 -5.14 4.25
CA ASP A 103 -2.08 -6.17 4.86
C ASP A 103 -0.66 -6.18 4.29
N VAL A 104 -0.52 -5.85 3.01
CA VAL A 104 0.77 -5.80 2.29
C VAL A 104 0.92 -4.49 1.54
N ILE A 105 2.09 -3.87 1.65
CA ILE A 105 2.43 -2.65 0.91
C ILE A 105 3.81 -2.78 0.25
N THR A 106 3.98 -2.15 -0.91
CA THR A 106 5.33 -1.92 -1.45
C THR A 106 5.96 -0.71 -0.76
N VAL A 107 7.22 -0.82 -0.37
CA VAL A 107 7.96 0.22 0.35
C VAL A 107 9.28 0.48 -0.36
N ASP A 108 9.64 1.75 -0.54
CA ASP A 108 11.00 2.09 -1.00
C ASP A 108 12.02 1.77 0.09
N GLY A 109 13.12 1.13 -0.24
CA GLY A 109 14.17 0.72 0.69
C GLY A 109 14.55 1.78 1.73
N PRO A 110 14.80 3.05 1.35
CA PRO A 110 15.10 4.12 2.30
C PRO A 110 14.02 4.39 3.35
N ASN A 111 12.77 4.00 3.12
CA ASN A 111 11.65 4.23 4.04
C ASN A 111 11.42 3.07 5.01
N VAL A 112 12.01 1.90 4.78
CA VAL A 112 11.79 0.69 5.61
C VAL A 112 12.08 0.97 7.09
N ALA A 113 13.25 1.52 7.39
CA ALA A 113 13.64 1.81 8.78
C ALA A 113 12.67 2.78 9.47
N ALA A 114 12.24 3.84 8.77
CA ALA A 114 11.29 4.80 9.31
C ALA A 114 9.90 4.18 9.55
N TYR A 115 9.42 3.34 8.64
CA TYR A 115 8.14 2.67 8.77
C TYR A 115 8.15 1.62 9.88
N ALA A 116 9.24 0.86 10.01
CA ALA A 116 9.44 -0.10 11.09
C ALA A 116 9.48 0.59 12.47
N ALA A 117 10.30 1.66 12.61
CA ALA A 117 10.43 2.42 13.84
C ALA A 117 9.13 3.07 14.32
N ASN A 118 8.24 3.44 13.38
CA ASN A 118 6.94 4.03 13.68
C ASN A 118 5.79 2.99 13.77
N GLY A 119 6.10 1.69 13.64
CA GLY A 119 5.11 0.62 13.73
C GLY A 119 4.11 0.57 12.56
N ILE A 120 4.46 1.20 11.42
CA ILE A 120 3.64 1.19 10.20
C ILE A 120 3.69 -0.19 9.55
N ILE A 121 4.86 -0.81 9.57
CA ILE A 121 5.09 -2.19 9.12
C ILE A 121 5.53 -3.06 10.29
N GLN A 122 5.19 -4.34 10.23
CA GLN A 122 5.53 -5.33 11.25
C GLN A 122 6.71 -6.19 10.81
N PRO A 123 7.49 -6.76 11.74
CA PRO A 123 8.54 -7.68 11.38
C PRO A 123 7.95 -8.94 10.73
N LEU A 124 8.63 -9.41 9.70
CA LEU A 124 8.32 -10.65 9.03
C LEU A 124 8.70 -11.86 9.91
N ALA A 125 8.15 -13.02 9.59
CA ALA A 125 8.63 -14.28 10.15
C ALA A 125 10.11 -14.52 9.75
N GLU A 126 10.85 -15.27 10.55
CA GLU A 126 12.21 -15.66 10.20
C GLU A 126 12.20 -16.50 8.92
N LEU A 127 13.07 -16.12 7.99
CA LEU A 127 13.29 -16.89 6.77
C LEU A 127 14.13 -18.14 7.08
N THR A 128 13.80 -19.23 6.45
CA THR A 128 14.68 -20.41 6.40
C THR A 128 15.98 -20.09 5.65
N GLU A 129 17.02 -20.90 5.82
CA GLU A 129 18.28 -20.75 5.07
C GLU A 129 18.06 -20.85 3.55
N GLU A 130 17.13 -21.68 3.08
CA GLU A 130 16.79 -21.79 1.66
C GLU A 130 16.16 -20.50 1.14
N GLU A 131 15.19 -19.94 1.86
CA GLU A 131 14.57 -18.67 1.50
C GLU A 131 15.57 -17.51 1.53
N ARG A 132 16.43 -17.44 2.55
CA ARG A 132 17.48 -16.40 2.61
C ARG A 132 18.44 -16.49 1.43
N SER A 133 18.81 -17.69 1.00
CA SER A 133 19.75 -17.91 -0.11
C SER A 133 19.22 -17.44 -1.47
N ALA A 134 17.92 -17.19 -1.58
CA ALA A 134 17.30 -16.64 -2.78
C ALA A 134 17.51 -15.10 -2.93
N TYR A 135 17.99 -14.43 -1.87
CA TYR A 135 18.23 -13.00 -1.85
C TYR A 135 19.70 -12.66 -1.72
N LEU A 136 20.13 -11.53 -2.27
CA LEU A 136 21.44 -10.95 -1.98
C LEU A 136 21.43 -10.38 -0.55
N ASP A 137 22.57 -10.46 0.15
CA ASP A 137 22.69 -9.94 1.51
C ASP A 137 22.32 -8.43 1.56
N SER A 138 22.75 -7.64 0.57
CA SER A 138 22.42 -6.22 0.47
C SER A 138 20.91 -5.92 0.39
N ILE A 139 20.13 -6.84 -0.17
CA ILE A 139 18.67 -6.74 -0.27
C ILE A 139 18.03 -7.03 1.09
N LEU A 140 18.51 -8.06 1.77
CA LEU A 140 18.05 -8.38 3.13
C LEU A 140 18.41 -7.27 4.12
N ASP A 141 19.62 -6.71 4.01
CA ASP A 141 20.07 -5.58 4.84
C ASP A 141 19.17 -4.35 4.67
N GLN A 142 18.75 -4.01 3.44
CA GLN A 142 17.80 -2.93 3.19
C GLN A 142 16.44 -3.15 3.83
N GLY A 143 16.00 -4.41 3.92
CA GLY A 143 14.74 -4.80 4.55
C GLY A 143 14.82 -4.94 6.06
N THR A 144 16.02 -4.80 6.66
CA THR A 144 16.27 -5.05 8.08
C THR A 144 16.34 -3.74 8.89
N TYR A 145 15.70 -3.73 10.04
CA TYR A 145 15.76 -2.67 11.03
C TYR A 145 15.82 -3.28 12.43
N ASP A 146 16.75 -2.82 13.27
CA ASP A 146 16.97 -3.31 14.65
C ASP A 146 17.05 -4.84 14.72
N ASP A 147 17.93 -5.42 13.88
CA ASP A 147 18.18 -6.86 13.73
C ASP A 147 16.97 -7.74 13.33
N ARG A 148 15.89 -7.12 12.86
CA ARG A 148 14.68 -7.82 12.41
C ARG A 148 14.35 -7.47 10.96
N LEU A 149 13.93 -8.46 10.20
CA LEU A 149 13.49 -8.28 8.81
C LEU A 149 12.05 -7.77 8.77
N TYR A 150 11.79 -6.67 8.03
CA TYR A 150 10.49 -6.04 7.87
C TYR A 150 10.01 -6.01 6.43
N ALA A 151 10.93 -6.12 5.47
CA ALA A 151 10.62 -6.10 4.06
C ALA A 151 11.52 -7.04 3.27
N LEU A 152 10.99 -7.59 2.18
CA LEU A 152 11.74 -8.36 1.18
C LEU A 152 11.81 -7.56 -0.11
N GLY A 153 13.00 -7.53 -0.74
CA GLY A 153 13.19 -6.81 -1.99
C GLY A 153 12.49 -7.51 -3.15
N ALA A 154 11.52 -6.83 -3.77
CA ALA A 154 10.86 -7.29 -4.98
C ALA A 154 11.63 -6.86 -6.24
N MET A 155 12.32 -5.72 -6.17
CA MET A 155 13.14 -5.15 -7.26
C MET A 155 14.35 -4.45 -6.68
N GLU A 156 15.44 -4.43 -7.44
CA GLU A 156 16.67 -3.71 -7.09
C GLU A 156 16.99 -2.67 -8.15
N SER A 157 17.44 -1.50 -7.70
CA SER A 157 18.00 -0.48 -8.56
C SER A 157 19.25 0.12 -7.94
N SER A 158 20.14 0.64 -8.76
CA SER A 158 21.35 1.34 -8.30
C SER A 158 21.41 2.76 -8.83
N VAL A 159 21.96 3.65 -8.01
CA VAL A 159 22.23 5.04 -8.39
C VAL A 159 23.72 5.18 -8.67
N GLY A 160 24.07 5.72 -9.83
CA GLY A 160 25.44 5.99 -10.23
C GLY A 160 25.68 7.47 -10.52
N LEU A 161 26.84 7.98 -10.17
CA LEU A 161 27.28 9.30 -10.55
C LEU A 161 27.93 9.24 -11.95
N TYR A 162 27.28 9.83 -12.93
CA TYR A 162 27.83 10.01 -14.28
C TYR A 162 28.49 11.39 -14.38
N TYR A 163 29.72 11.44 -14.87
CA TYR A 163 30.44 12.70 -15.03
C TYR A 163 31.19 12.78 -16.38
N ASN A 164 31.31 13.98 -16.89
CA ASN A 164 32.16 14.22 -18.05
C ASN A 164 33.60 14.41 -17.59
N LYS A 165 34.46 13.45 -17.96
CA LYS A 165 35.86 13.42 -17.50
C LYS A 165 36.66 14.64 -17.98
N ALA A 166 36.39 15.13 -19.22
CA ALA A 166 37.10 16.31 -19.75
C ALA A 166 36.76 17.56 -18.95
N ILE A 167 35.46 17.78 -18.62
CA ILE A 167 35.05 18.95 -17.83
C ILE A 167 35.69 18.94 -16.42
N LEU A 168 35.76 17.77 -15.77
CA LEU A 168 36.37 17.66 -14.47
C LEU A 168 37.89 17.79 -14.45
N GLN A 169 38.55 17.58 -15.58
CA GLN A 169 40.00 17.80 -15.74
C GLN A 169 40.36 19.26 -15.97
N GLU A 170 39.41 20.09 -16.43
CA GLU A 170 39.57 21.50 -16.69
C GLU A 170 39.18 22.38 -15.48
N ALA A 171 38.51 21.80 -14.47
CA ALA A 171 38.09 22.46 -13.22
C ALA A 171 39.14 22.32 -12.13
#